data_3ad95b3098b78e523a2e3d27bd0ba015
#
_entry.id   3ad95b3098b78e523a2e3d27bd0ba015
#
_cell.length_a   1.000
_cell.length_b   1.000
_cell.length_c   1.000
_cell.angle_alpha   90.00
_cell.angle_beta   90.00
_cell.angle_gamma   90.00
#
_symmetry.space_group_name_H-M   'P 1'
#
loop_
_entity.id
_entity.type
_entity.pdbx_description
1 polymer ?
#
loop_
_entity_poly.entity_id
_entity_poly.type
_entity_poly.pdbx_seq_one_letter_code
_entity_poly.pdbx_strand_id
1 'polypeptide(L)'
;MTAEYLPNTESAFVFDIDNTLTPPRQPLESEMAAALRGLTVPFALAAGSDLALLGHQFFEPLHAFGFRGVFDAFICNGATRYRCTYGDVRFDLACVDDFSLARALGAEAYARLLDVLSSALALAAFRLPAPVHIIGEQIVERGSMVNVAPSGRPQGALSATERANRDAFVAFDQAHGYRPRLLAHLREQVDRALPGNNLFITFGGQTSFDIGLRGRDKSYAVRRLLAEGVRHVTYVGDALYPGGNDVAVLDFLDSLGADRGRLKVVQVEGFQDTLRLLRAGSSAPRT
;
A
#
# COMPACT_ATOMS: atom_id res chain seq x y z
N MET A 1 -0.14 10.94 27.30
CA MET A 1 -0.22 12.10 26.37
C MET A 1 0.66 11.75 25.16
N THR A 2 0.03 11.31 24.09
CA THR A 2 0.73 11.08 22.80
C THR A 2 1.07 12.45 22.25
N ALA A 3 2.35 12.83 22.27
CA ALA A 3 2.81 14.06 21.63
C ALA A 3 2.34 14.06 20.16
N GLU A 4 1.60 15.09 19.76
CA GLU A 4 1.22 15.30 18.37
C GLU A 4 2.52 15.45 17.57
N TYR A 5 2.75 14.49 16.67
CA TYR A 5 3.99 14.40 15.86
C TYR A 5 4.11 15.55 14.85
N LEU A 6 3.00 16.14 14.44
CA LEU A 6 2.93 17.14 13.37
C LEU A 6 2.08 18.38 13.72
N PRO A 7 2.16 18.98 14.92
CA PRO A 7 1.34 20.14 15.22
C PRO A 7 1.75 21.32 14.34
N ASN A 8 0.83 21.83 13.53
CA ASN A 8 0.99 23.01 12.67
C ASN A 8 2.14 22.93 11.64
N THR A 9 2.41 21.74 11.10
CA THR A 9 3.42 21.56 10.05
C THR A 9 2.93 22.14 8.72
N GLU A 10 3.75 22.98 8.08
CA GLU A 10 3.39 23.62 6.81
C GLU A 10 3.25 22.59 5.68
N SER A 11 4.19 21.65 5.57
CA SER A 11 4.22 20.66 4.51
C SER A 11 4.71 19.30 5.00
N ALA A 12 4.19 18.21 4.41
CA ALA A 12 4.67 16.87 4.64
C ALA A 12 4.63 16.04 3.33
N PHE A 13 5.49 15.03 3.24
CA PHE A 13 5.39 14.00 2.22
C PHE A 13 4.61 12.79 2.70
N VAL A 14 3.90 12.13 1.78
CA VAL A 14 3.40 10.76 1.93
C VAL A 14 3.95 9.96 0.77
N PHE A 15 4.68 8.90 1.05
CA PHE A 15 5.28 8.04 0.03
C PHE A 15 4.62 6.66 0.03
N ASP A 16 4.33 6.15 -1.17
CA ASP A 16 4.25 4.71 -1.37
C ASP A 16 5.64 4.08 -1.22
N ILE A 17 5.73 2.76 -1.15
CA ILE A 17 7.00 2.03 -0.94
C ILE A 17 7.44 1.28 -2.18
N ASP A 18 6.65 0.29 -2.63
CA ASP A 18 7.03 -0.55 -3.77
C ASP A 18 7.12 0.29 -5.04
N ASN A 19 8.28 0.21 -5.72
CA ASN A 19 8.57 0.99 -6.93
C ASN A 19 8.54 2.53 -6.75
N THR A 20 8.38 3.00 -5.51
CA THR A 20 8.39 4.43 -5.15
C THR A 20 9.58 4.80 -4.28
N LEU A 21 9.84 4.07 -3.19
CA LEU A 21 11.02 4.24 -2.33
C LEU A 21 12.01 3.07 -2.46
N THR A 22 11.53 1.91 -2.87
CA THR A 22 12.34 0.69 -3.04
C THR A 22 12.05 0.04 -4.39
N PRO A 23 12.95 -0.79 -4.94
CA PRO A 23 12.55 -1.75 -5.96
C PRO A 23 11.42 -2.64 -5.41
N PRO A 24 10.49 -3.13 -6.25
CA PRO A 24 9.33 -3.89 -5.78
C PRO A 24 9.73 -5.07 -4.91
N ARG A 25 9.27 -5.08 -3.64
CA ARG A 25 9.53 -6.13 -2.64
C ARG A 25 11.03 -6.39 -2.36
N GLN A 26 11.87 -5.42 -2.60
CA GLN A 26 13.31 -5.49 -2.30
C GLN A 26 13.66 -4.49 -1.20
N PRO A 27 14.80 -4.70 -0.50
CA PRO A 27 15.22 -3.79 0.56
C PRO A 27 15.48 -2.36 0.06
N LEU A 28 15.28 -1.40 0.94
CA LEU A 28 15.64 -0.01 0.75
C LEU A 28 17.13 0.13 0.46
N GLU A 29 17.46 0.92 -0.55
CA GLU A 29 18.84 1.20 -0.92
C GLU A 29 19.43 2.36 -0.09
N SER A 30 20.75 2.33 0.12
CA SER A 30 21.48 3.31 0.95
C SER A 30 21.31 4.76 0.44
N GLU A 31 21.24 4.96 -0.88
CA GLU A 31 21.06 6.28 -1.47
C GLU A 31 19.68 6.88 -1.17
N MET A 32 18.63 6.05 -1.20
CA MET A 32 17.28 6.48 -0.83
C MET A 32 17.19 6.77 0.67
N ALA A 33 17.80 5.91 1.50
CA ALA A 33 17.89 6.17 2.95
C ALA A 33 18.61 7.49 3.25
N ALA A 34 19.67 7.80 2.51
CA ALA A 34 20.38 9.08 2.65
C ALA A 34 19.51 10.27 2.22
N ALA A 35 18.73 10.14 1.15
CA ALA A 35 17.80 11.17 0.70
C ALA A 35 16.70 11.41 1.74
N LEU A 36 16.11 10.36 2.33
CA LEU A 36 15.12 10.47 3.39
C LEU A 36 15.67 11.13 4.66
N ARG A 37 16.92 10.84 5.05
CA ARG A 37 17.59 11.52 6.17
C ARG A 37 17.83 13.00 5.91
N GLY A 38 17.99 13.38 4.65
CA GLY A 38 18.21 14.78 4.22
C GLY A 38 16.92 15.60 4.15
N LEU A 39 15.75 15.01 4.32
CA LEU A 39 14.48 15.73 4.28
C LEU A 39 14.39 16.74 5.43
N THR A 40 14.02 17.96 5.10
CA THR A 40 13.78 19.06 6.07
C THR A 40 12.32 19.16 6.49
N VAL A 41 11.44 18.41 5.83
CA VAL A 41 10.01 18.30 6.14
C VAL A 41 9.67 16.88 6.56
N PRO A 42 8.68 16.68 7.43
CA PRO A 42 8.26 15.34 7.85
C PRO A 42 7.72 14.54 6.68
N PHE A 43 7.76 13.22 6.84
CA PHE A 43 7.14 12.30 5.90
C PHE A 43 6.35 11.20 6.60
N ALA A 44 5.44 10.59 5.89
CA ALA A 44 4.75 9.37 6.26
C ALA A 44 4.81 8.35 5.10
N LEU A 45 4.50 7.11 5.39
CA LEU A 45 4.42 6.02 4.42
C LEU A 45 2.97 5.59 4.23
N ALA A 46 2.59 5.23 3.00
CA ALA A 46 1.30 4.64 2.67
C ALA A 46 1.52 3.35 1.87
N ALA A 47 1.77 2.25 2.57
CA ALA A 47 2.20 0.99 1.97
C ALA A 47 1.05 0.01 1.75
N GLY A 48 1.08 -0.71 0.63
CA GLY A 48 0.18 -1.85 0.38
C GLY A 48 0.53 -3.09 1.21
N SER A 49 1.77 -3.17 1.66
CA SER A 49 2.34 -4.31 2.38
C SER A 49 1.96 -4.34 3.87
N ASP A 50 2.09 -5.52 4.47
CA ASP A 50 1.94 -5.73 5.91
C ASP A 50 3.24 -5.42 6.68
N LEU A 51 3.14 -5.42 8.00
CA LEU A 51 4.24 -5.08 8.90
C LEU A 51 5.46 -6.01 8.74
N ALA A 52 5.22 -7.30 8.52
CA ALA A 52 6.29 -8.29 8.43
C ALA A 52 7.14 -8.06 7.17
N LEU A 53 6.51 -7.81 6.02
CA LEU A 53 7.23 -7.50 4.80
C LEU A 53 7.99 -6.17 4.91
N LEU A 54 7.35 -5.14 5.46
CA LEU A 54 7.97 -3.83 5.64
C LEU A 54 9.13 -3.83 6.64
N GLY A 55 9.13 -4.76 7.60
CA GLY A 55 10.26 -4.97 8.50
C GLY A 55 11.55 -5.12 7.72
N HIS A 56 11.60 -6.11 6.83
CA HIS A 56 12.79 -6.41 6.03
C HIS A 56 13.00 -5.46 4.84
N GLN A 57 11.93 -4.98 4.26
CA GLN A 57 12.01 -4.12 3.07
C GLN A 57 12.42 -2.69 3.42
N PHE A 58 11.93 -2.13 4.51
CA PHE A 58 12.08 -0.71 4.79
C PHE A 58 12.60 -0.41 6.20
N PHE A 59 11.97 -0.94 7.26
CA PHE A 59 12.25 -0.47 8.62
C PHE A 59 13.65 -0.84 9.11
N GLU A 60 14.06 -2.10 8.97
CA GLU A 60 15.39 -2.58 9.35
C GLU A 60 16.50 -1.93 8.50
N PRO A 61 16.40 -1.88 7.15
CA PRO A 61 17.36 -1.18 6.32
C PRO A 61 17.48 0.30 6.64
N LEU A 62 16.36 1.00 6.86
CA LEU A 62 16.39 2.44 7.19
C LEU A 62 17.14 2.70 8.49
N HIS A 63 16.94 1.84 9.51
CA HIS A 63 17.70 1.90 10.77
C HIS A 63 19.19 1.61 10.55
N ALA A 64 19.50 0.56 9.80
CA ALA A 64 20.88 0.15 9.51
C ALA A 64 21.66 1.25 8.75
N PHE A 65 20.98 2.00 7.88
CA PHE A 65 21.55 3.16 7.19
C PHE A 65 21.56 4.44 8.04
N GLY A 66 21.25 4.35 9.33
CA GLY A 66 21.45 5.44 10.28
C GLY A 66 20.36 6.51 10.28
N PHE A 67 19.15 6.23 9.82
CA PHE A 67 18.02 7.14 10.02
C PHE A 67 17.72 7.29 11.51
N ARG A 68 17.42 8.53 11.93
CA ARG A 68 16.98 8.89 13.29
C ARG A 68 15.81 9.85 13.15
N GLY A 69 14.78 9.66 13.96
CA GLY A 69 13.60 10.50 13.91
C GLY A 69 12.30 9.72 14.08
N VAL A 70 11.21 10.39 13.78
CA VAL A 70 9.86 9.84 13.92
C VAL A 70 9.10 10.05 12.62
N PHE A 71 8.32 9.05 12.21
CA PHE A 71 7.36 9.16 11.12
C PHE A 71 6.20 8.20 11.34
N ASP A 72 5.12 8.38 10.59
CA ASP A 72 4.00 7.45 10.62
C ASP A 72 4.01 6.53 9.38
N ALA A 73 3.73 5.25 9.59
CA ALA A 73 3.55 4.27 8.53
C ALA A 73 2.09 3.79 8.52
N PHE A 74 1.40 4.06 7.43
CA PHE A 74 0.08 3.54 7.14
C PHE A 74 0.23 2.31 6.26
N ILE A 75 0.00 1.14 6.82
CA ILE A 75 0.23 -0.17 6.18
C ILE A 75 -1.06 -0.82 5.73
N CYS A 76 -0.96 -1.93 5.00
CA CYS A 76 -2.12 -2.65 4.43
C CYS A 76 -3.06 -1.69 3.68
N ASN A 77 -2.51 -1.00 2.68
CA ASN A 77 -3.19 0.05 1.90
C ASN A 77 -3.74 1.20 2.76
N GLY A 78 -3.02 1.60 3.80
CA GLY A 78 -3.39 2.72 4.66
C GLY A 78 -4.32 2.37 5.81
N ALA A 79 -4.74 1.12 5.96
CA ALA A 79 -5.78 0.73 6.91
C ALA A 79 -5.32 0.76 8.38
N THR A 80 -4.05 0.44 8.66
CA THR A 80 -3.48 0.42 10.02
C THR A 80 -2.32 1.41 10.11
N ARG A 81 -2.29 2.22 11.17
CA ARG A 81 -1.25 3.23 11.39
C ARG A 81 -0.30 2.83 12.50
N TYR A 82 0.98 2.90 12.22
CA TYR A 82 2.05 2.77 13.20
C TYR A 82 2.84 4.06 13.33
N ARG A 83 3.17 4.43 14.57
CA ARG A 83 4.18 5.44 14.88
C ARG A 83 5.54 4.76 14.91
N CYS A 84 6.44 5.18 14.04
CA CYS A 84 7.79 4.65 13.91
C CYS A 84 8.77 5.61 14.57
N THR A 85 9.48 5.17 15.60
CA THR A 85 10.45 5.99 16.33
C THR A 85 11.84 5.36 16.23
N TYR A 86 12.80 6.07 15.64
CA TYR A 86 14.15 5.60 15.37
C TYR A 86 15.16 6.28 16.27
N GLY A 87 15.74 5.51 17.18
CA GLY A 87 16.84 5.91 18.06
C GLY A 87 18.19 5.36 17.58
N ASP A 88 19.22 5.57 18.39
CA ASP A 88 20.59 5.15 18.03
C ASP A 88 20.79 3.63 18.04
N VAL A 89 20.17 2.95 18.99
CA VAL A 89 20.35 1.52 19.22
C VAL A 89 19.26 0.68 18.55
N ARG A 90 18.02 1.17 18.57
CA ARG A 90 16.84 0.45 18.08
C ARG A 90 15.82 1.40 17.48
N PHE A 91 14.87 0.84 16.77
CA PHE A 91 13.61 1.50 16.42
C PHE A 91 12.42 0.79 17.07
N ASP A 92 11.37 1.54 17.33
CA ASP A 92 10.12 1.06 17.89
C ASP A 92 8.96 1.36 16.94
N LEU A 93 8.01 0.42 16.85
CA LEU A 93 6.80 0.53 16.03
C LEU A 93 5.59 0.42 16.96
N ALA A 94 4.95 1.54 17.26
CA ALA A 94 3.75 1.58 18.08
C ALA A 94 2.50 1.64 17.22
N CYS A 95 1.61 0.66 17.32
CA CYS A 95 0.30 0.72 16.67
C CYS A 95 -0.54 1.84 17.30
N VAL A 96 -0.94 2.82 16.52
CA VAL A 96 -1.72 3.99 16.97
C VAL A 96 -3.14 4.02 16.40
N ASP A 97 -3.41 3.26 15.34
CA ASP A 97 -4.77 3.04 14.81
C ASP A 97 -4.86 1.61 14.27
N ASP A 98 -5.50 0.72 15.03
CA ASP A 98 -5.72 -0.69 14.68
C ASP A 98 -7.12 -0.86 14.06
N PHE A 99 -7.17 -0.90 12.74
CA PHE A 99 -8.39 -1.15 12.01
C PHE A 99 -8.58 -2.64 11.72
N SER A 100 -9.79 -3.15 11.89
CA SER A 100 -10.16 -4.51 11.52
C SER A 100 -11.33 -4.50 10.53
N LEU A 101 -11.11 -5.07 9.33
CA LEU A 101 -12.14 -5.20 8.31
C LEU A 101 -13.30 -6.07 8.81
N ALA A 102 -12.99 -7.17 9.50
CA ALA A 102 -14.01 -8.06 10.07
C ALA A 102 -14.89 -7.35 11.11
N ARG A 103 -14.29 -6.53 11.97
CA ARG A 103 -15.05 -5.72 12.94
C ARG A 103 -15.91 -4.65 12.24
N ALA A 104 -15.38 -4.03 11.20
CA ALA A 104 -16.08 -2.98 10.46
C ALA A 104 -17.30 -3.50 9.69
N LEU A 105 -17.20 -4.69 9.10
CA LEU A 105 -18.28 -5.33 8.35
C LEU A 105 -19.27 -6.08 9.26
N GLY A 106 -18.81 -6.58 10.41
CA GLY A 106 -19.51 -7.56 11.22
C GLY A 106 -19.28 -8.99 10.70
N ALA A 107 -19.43 -9.97 11.61
CA ALA A 107 -19.03 -11.37 11.35
C ALA A 107 -19.75 -11.99 10.15
N GLU A 108 -21.07 -11.75 10.00
CA GLU A 108 -21.88 -12.33 8.91
C GLU A 108 -21.47 -11.78 7.55
N ALA A 109 -21.34 -10.46 7.41
CA ALA A 109 -20.96 -9.83 6.15
C ALA A 109 -19.51 -10.17 5.79
N TYR A 110 -18.62 -10.27 6.77
CA TYR A 110 -17.24 -10.68 6.53
C TYR A 110 -17.15 -12.13 6.06
N ALA A 111 -17.86 -13.06 6.71
CA ALA A 111 -17.90 -14.46 6.25
C ALA A 111 -18.46 -14.56 4.83
N ARG A 112 -19.53 -13.82 4.51
CA ARG A 112 -20.11 -13.77 3.16
C ARG A 112 -19.13 -13.21 2.13
N LEU A 113 -18.32 -12.20 2.51
CA LEU A 113 -17.24 -11.72 1.65
C LEU A 113 -16.26 -12.84 1.30
N LEU A 114 -15.75 -13.57 2.30
CA LEU A 114 -14.79 -14.68 2.08
C LEU A 114 -15.39 -15.79 1.21
N ASP A 115 -16.66 -16.14 1.41
CA ASP A 115 -17.38 -17.13 0.60
C ASP A 115 -17.47 -16.69 -0.87
N VAL A 116 -17.78 -15.43 -1.14
CA VAL A 116 -17.83 -14.88 -2.50
C VAL A 116 -16.46 -14.93 -3.17
N LEU A 117 -15.40 -14.53 -2.46
CA LEU A 117 -14.03 -14.55 -3.00
C LEU A 117 -13.59 -15.98 -3.31
N SER A 118 -13.85 -16.93 -2.42
CA SER A 118 -13.54 -18.35 -2.60
C SER A 118 -14.32 -18.94 -3.77
N SER A 119 -15.62 -18.65 -3.86
CA SER A 119 -16.48 -19.13 -4.96
C SER A 119 -16.03 -18.61 -6.31
N ALA A 120 -15.62 -17.33 -6.39
CA ALA A 120 -15.12 -16.74 -7.63
C ALA A 120 -13.83 -17.43 -8.11
N LEU A 121 -12.90 -17.75 -7.21
CA LEU A 121 -11.67 -18.47 -7.56
C LEU A 121 -11.92 -19.92 -8.01
N ALA A 122 -12.99 -20.55 -7.51
CA ALA A 122 -13.35 -21.92 -7.85
C ALA A 122 -14.02 -22.06 -9.24
N LEU A 123 -14.45 -20.95 -9.86
CA LEU A 123 -15.11 -20.99 -11.16
C LEU A 123 -14.17 -21.52 -12.25
N ALA A 124 -14.72 -22.36 -13.13
CA ALA A 124 -13.98 -22.93 -14.27
C ALA A 124 -13.39 -21.85 -15.19
N ALA A 125 -14.10 -20.69 -15.32
CA ALA A 125 -13.66 -19.54 -16.12
C ALA A 125 -12.38 -18.86 -15.59
N PHE A 126 -12.04 -19.09 -14.30
CA PHE A 126 -10.85 -18.54 -13.65
C PHE A 126 -9.85 -19.61 -13.21
N ARG A 127 -10.00 -20.83 -13.74
CA ARG A 127 -8.99 -21.89 -13.52
C ARG A 127 -7.68 -21.49 -14.21
N LEU A 128 -6.58 -21.59 -13.46
CA LEU A 128 -5.25 -21.32 -14.01
C LEU A 128 -4.79 -22.49 -14.90
N PRO A 129 -4.22 -22.21 -16.09
CA PRO A 129 -3.67 -23.23 -16.95
C PRO A 129 -2.25 -23.63 -16.53
N ALA A 130 -1.80 -24.81 -16.93
CA ALA A 130 -0.37 -25.12 -16.86
C ALA A 130 0.45 -24.11 -17.70
N PRO A 131 1.65 -23.71 -17.28
CA PRO A 131 2.41 -24.23 -16.12
C PRO A 131 2.14 -23.49 -14.79
N VAL A 132 1.12 -22.64 -14.69
CA VAL A 132 0.83 -21.89 -13.46
C VAL A 132 0.19 -22.80 -12.42
N HIS A 133 0.78 -22.86 -11.25
CA HIS A 133 0.30 -23.64 -10.11
C HIS A 133 -0.19 -22.75 -8.98
N ILE A 134 -1.10 -23.27 -8.16
CA ILE A 134 -1.49 -22.63 -6.90
C ILE A 134 -0.48 -23.05 -5.83
N ILE A 135 0.28 -22.07 -5.30
CA ILE A 135 1.30 -22.30 -4.29
C ILE A 135 1.02 -21.39 -3.09
N GLY A 136 0.62 -21.98 -1.98
CA GLY A 136 0.21 -21.26 -0.76
C GLY A 136 -1.25 -20.84 -0.79
N GLU A 137 -1.63 -19.97 0.12
CA GLU A 137 -3.01 -19.51 0.31
C GLU A 137 -3.43 -18.54 -0.80
N GLN A 138 -4.62 -18.74 -1.34
CA GLN A 138 -5.21 -17.85 -2.35
C GLN A 138 -5.94 -16.65 -1.71
N ILE A 139 -6.45 -16.80 -0.49
CA ILE A 139 -7.11 -15.74 0.27
C ILE A 139 -6.35 -15.56 1.58
N VAL A 140 -5.74 -14.39 1.75
CA VAL A 140 -4.92 -14.06 2.93
C VAL A 140 -5.58 -12.93 3.69
N GLU A 141 -6.07 -13.25 4.90
CA GLU A 141 -6.65 -12.29 5.82
C GLU A 141 -5.55 -11.52 6.56
N ARG A 142 -5.48 -10.21 6.39
CA ARG A 142 -4.46 -9.34 7.00
C ARG A 142 -5.01 -8.45 8.11
N GLY A 143 -6.14 -8.86 8.70
CA GLY A 143 -6.84 -8.10 9.72
C GLY A 143 -7.55 -6.87 9.18
N SER A 144 -6.81 -5.92 8.64
CA SER A 144 -7.34 -4.66 8.09
C SER A 144 -7.80 -4.75 6.64
N MET A 145 -7.43 -5.79 5.92
CA MET A 145 -7.79 -6.05 4.53
C MET A 145 -7.71 -7.55 4.21
N VAL A 146 -8.27 -7.94 3.07
CA VAL A 146 -8.10 -9.27 2.49
C VAL A 146 -7.30 -9.16 1.20
N ASN A 147 -6.28 -10.01 1.04
CA ASN A 147 -5.54 -10.13 -0.21
C ASN A 147 -5.92 -11.43 -0.92
N VAL A 148 -6.27 -11.34 -2.20
CA VAL A 148 -6.63 -12.49 -3.04
C VAL A 148 -5.57 -12.69 -4.09
N ALA A 149 -4.86 -13.83 -4.05
CA ALA A 149 -3.81 -14.20 -4.98
C ALA A 149 -4.22 -15.46 -5.76
N PRO A 150 -4.64 -15.38 -7.01
CA PRO A 150 -5.13 -16.56 -7.76
C PRO A 150 -4.12 -17.70 -7.86
N SER A 151 -2.83 -17.40 -8.01
CA SER A 151 -1.76 -18.42 -8.01
C SER A 151 -1.25 -18.79 -6.62
N GLY A 152 -1.92 -18.31 -5.57
CA GLY A 152 -1.51 -18.47 -4.19
C GLY A 152 -0.42 -17.49 -3.76
N ARG A 153 -0.22 -17.39 -2.45
CA ARG A 153 0.78 -16.53 -1.83
C ARG A 153 1.71 -17.35 -0.94
N PRO A 154 2.91 -17.70 -1.42
CA PRO A 154 3.93 -18.33 -0.60
C PRO A 154 4.32 -17.42 0.57
N GLN A 155 4.71 -18.01 1.68
CA GLN A 155 5.22 -17.30 2.84
C GLN A 155 6.75 -17.13 2.77
N GLY A 156 7.24 -16.00 3.26
CA GLY A 156 8.67 -15.71 3.32
C GLY A 156 9.31 -15.38 1.96
N ALA A 157 10.61 -15.60 1.86
CA ALA A 157 11.38 -15.37 0.64
C ALA A 157 11.06 -16.43 -0.41
N LEU A 158 10.79 -16.00 -1.64
CA LEU A 158 10.45 -16.91 -2.73
C LEU A 158 11.66 -17.78 -3.13
N SER A 159 11.44 -19.10 -3.23
CA SER A 159 12.36 -20.04 -3.89
C SER A 159 12.44 -19.76 -5.41
N ALA A 160 13.39 -20.37 -6.10
CA ALA A 160 13.51 -20.26 -7.56
C ALA A 160 12.24 -20.77 -8.28
N THR A 161 11.64 -21.86 -7.80
CA THR A 161 10.40 -22.43 -8.34
C THR A 161 9.21 -21.48 -8.15
N GLU A 162 9.08 -20.86 -6.98
CA GLU A 162 8.02 -19.91 -6.70
C GLU A 162 8.15 -18.63 -7.53
N ARG A 163 9.39 -18.15 -7.73
CA ARG A 163 9.65 -17.04 -8.66
C ARG A 163 9.23 -17.40 -10.08
N ALA A 164 9.65 -18.55 -10.58
CA ALA A 164 9.28 -19.01 -11.93
C ALA A 164 7.75 -19.14 -12.09
N ASN A 165 7.05 -19.68 -11.08
CA ASN A 165 5.59 -19.77 -11.07
C ASN A 165 4.92 -18.38 -11.09
N ARG A 166 5.45 -17.44 -10.32
CA ARG A 166 4.99 -16.05 -10.32
C ARG A 166 5.17 -15.40 -11.69
N ASP A 167 6.33 -15.56 -12.31
CA ASP A 167 6.63 -15.00 -13.63
C ASP A 167 5.72 -15.63 -14.70
N ALA A 168 5.47 -16.95 -14.63
CA ALA A 168 4.51 -17.63 -15.49
C ALA A 168 3.08 -17.06 -15.34
N PHE A 169 2.64 -16.80 -14.10
CA PHE A 169 1.34 -16.16 -13.87
C PHE A 169 1.29 -14.73 -14.43
N VAL A 170 2.33 -13.93 -14.26
CA VAL A 170 2.40 -12.56 -14.78
C VAL A 170 2.32 -12.57 -16.30
N ALA A 171 3.09 -13.45 -16.98
CA ALA A 171 3.05 -13.60 -18.42
C ALA A 171 1.66 -14.06 -18.92
N PHE A 172 1.04 -15.01 -18.22
CA PHE A 172 -0.33 -15.47 -18.52
C PHE A 172 -1.35 -14.34 -18.38
N ASP A 173 -1.28 -13.57 -17.28
CA ASP A 173 -2.18 -12.43 -17.04
C ASP A 173 -2.04 -11.38 -18.15
N GLN A 174 -0.81 -11.01 -18.50
CA GLN A 174 -0.53 -10.02 -19.57
C GLN A 174 -1.08 -10.49 -20.93
N ALA A 175 -0.91 -11.77 -21.25
CA ALA A 175 -1.36 -12.32 -22.54
C ALA A 175 -2.89 -12.45 -22.65
N HIS A 176 -3.60 -12.69 -21.53
CA HIS A 176 -5.02 -13.09 -21.55
C HIS A 176 -5.94 -12.13 -20.79
N GLY A 177 -5.42 -11.08 -20.15
CA GLY A 177 -6.20 -10.17 -19.33
C GLY A 177 -6.94 -10.88 -18.18
N TYR A 178 -6.29 -11.86 -17.56
CA TYR A 178 -6.91 -12.69 -16.54
C TYR A 178 -7.36 -11.87 -15.34
N ARG A 179 -6.47 -11.04 -14.76
CA ARG A 179 -6.80 -10.22 -13.59
C ARG A 179 -7.83 -9.15 -13.88
N PRO A 180 -7.82 -8.39 -14.99
CA PRO A 180 -8.91 -7.48 -15.32
C PRO A 180 -10.29 -8.15 -15.35
N ARG A 181 -10.40 -9.35 -15.93
CA ARG A 181 -11.65 -10.11 -15.97
C ARG A 181 -12.07 -10.58 -14.57
N LEU A 182 -11.14 -11.13 -13.79
CA LEU A 182 -11.45 -11.58 -12.42
C LEU A 182 -11.79 -10.37 -11.52
N LEU A 183 -11.12 -9.23 -11.66
CA LEU A 183 -11.43 -8.01 -10.91
C LEU A 183 -12.87 -7.55 -11.16
N ALA A 184 -13.29 -7.50 -12.43
CA ALA A 184 -14.66 -7.14 -12.80
C ALA A 184 -15.67 -8.10 -12.18
N HIS A 185 -15.38 -9.41 -12.25
CA HIS A 185 -16.25 -10.44 -11.67
C HIS A 185 -16.31 -10.34 -10.13
N LEU A 186 -15.17 -10.17 -9.45
CA LEU A 186 -15.13 -10.01 -7.99
C LEU A 186 -15.97 -8.80 -7.54
N ARG A 187 -15.84 -7.67 -8.21
CA ARG A 187 -16.63 -6.46 -7.92
C ARG A 187 -18.12 -6.72 -8.05
N GLU A 188 -18.54 -7.31 -9.19
CA GLU A 188 -19.95 -7.63 -9.42
C GLU A 188 -20.52 -8.59 -8.35
N GLN A 189 -19.78 -9.65 -8.01
CA GLN A 189 -20.25 -10.64 -7.02
C GLN A 189 -20.28 -10.06 -5.61
N VAL A 190 -19.29 -9.27 -5.21
CA VAL A 190 -19.26 -8.60 -3.91
C VAL A 190 -20.39 -7.58 -3.80
N ASP A 191 -20.65 -6.76 -4.83
CA ASP A 191 -21.74 -5.80 -4.83
C ASP A 191 -23.10 -6.48 -4.76
N ARG A 192 -23.27 -7.64 -5.40
CA ARG A 192 -24.49 -8.46 -5.34
C ARG A 192 -24.72 -9.09 -3.97
N ALA A 193 -23.65 -9.63 -3.37
CA ALA A 193 -23.74 -10.34 -2.10
C ALA A 193 -23.83 -9.41 -0.89
N LEU A 194 -23.25 -8.22 -1.00
CA LEU A 194 -23.15 -7.19 0.05
C LEU A 194 -23.63 -5.85 -0.50
N PRO A 195 -24.93 -5.70 -0.83
CA PRO A 195 -25.45 -4.46 -1.40
C PRO A 195 -25.20 -3.28 -0.45
N GLY A 196 -24.75 -2.15 -1.02
CA GLY A 196 -24.42 -0.96 -0.24
C GLY A 196 -23.13 -1.08 0.58
N ASN A 197 -22.32 -2.12 0.34
CA ASN A 197 -20.98 -2.20 0.93
C ASN A 197 -20.14 -0.98 0.51
N ASN A 198 -19.19 -0.60 1.35
CA ASN A 198 -18.23 0.47 1.07
C ASN A 198 -16.83 -0.11 0.84
N LEU A 199 -16.75 -1.26 0.16
CA LEU A 199 -15.48 -1.93 -0.13
C LEU A 199 -14.85 -1.37 -1.40
N PHE A 200 -13.50 -1.36 -1.42
CA PHE A 200 -12.74 -1.27 -2.65
C PHE A 200 -12.16 -2.65 -3.00
N ILE A 201 -12.00 -2.93 -4.28
CA ILE A 201 -11.22 -4.06 -4.80
C ILE A 201 -10.31 -3.51 -5.88
N THR A 202 -8.99 -3.63 -5.66
CA THR A 202 -7.96 -3.11 -6.55
C THR A 202 -6.91 -4.17 -6.87
N PHE A 203 -6.03 -3.91 -7.84
CA PHE A 203 -4.86 -4.76 -8.02
C PHE A 203 -3.91 -4.64 -6.82
N GLY A 204 -3.46 -5.80 -6.32
CA GLY A 204 -2.45 -5.94 -5.28
C GLY A 204 -1.10 -6.30 -5.90
N GLY A 205 -0.34 -5.32 -6.35
CA GLY A 205 0.89 -5.55 -7.10
C GLY A 205 0.64 -6.31 -8.40
N GLN A 206 1.56 -7.23 -8.78
CA GLN A 206 1.51 -7.91 -10.08
C GLN A 206 0.70 -9.20 -10.11
N THR A 207 0.27 -9.75 -8.96
CA THR A 207 -0.27 -11.14 -8.91
C THR A 207 -1.52 -11.29 -8.06
N SER A 208 -2.01 -10.24 -7.42
CA SER A 208 -3.11 -10.35 -6.46
C SER A 208 -4.10 -9.19 -6.58
N PHE A 209 -5.11 -9.22 -5.71
CA PHE A 209 -6.09 -8.16 -5.48
C PHE A 209 -6.11 -7.82 -4.01
N ASP A 210 -6.34 -6.55 -3.70
CA ASP A 210 -6.51 -6.05 -2.35
C ASP A 210 -7.96 -5.60 -2.15
N ILE A 211 -8.58 -6.10 -1.10
CA ILE A 211 -9.96 -5.80 -0.72
C ILE A 211 -9.95 -5.13 0.65
N GLY A 212 -10.51 -3.94 0.75
CA GLY A 212 -10.58 -3.19 1.99
C GLY A 212 -11.74 -2.22 2.02
N LEU A 213 -11.85 -1.44 3.09
CA LEU A 213 -12.90 -0.44 3.26
C LEU A 213 -12.47 0.89 2.64
N ARG A 214 -13.31 1.50 1.78
CA ARG A 214 -13.06 2.84 1.23
C ARG A 214 -12.88 3.86 2.36
N GLY A 215 -11.90 4.74 2.20
CA GLY A 215 -11.47 5.65 3.26
C GLY A 215 -10.51 5.02 4.28
N ARG A 216 -10.29 3.69 4.21
CA ARG A 216 -9.20 2.94 4.82
C ARG A 216 -8.30 2.36 3.72
N ASP A 217 -7.98 3.19 2.76
CA ASP A 217 -7.11 2.99 1.61
C ASP A 217 -5.93 3.97 1.69
N LYS A 218 -5.07 4.02 0.69
CA LYS A 218 -3.87 4.90 0.73
C LYS A 218 -4.20 6.38 0.92
N SER A 219 -5.42 6.84 0.57
CA SER A 219 -5.86 8.21 0.85
C SER A 219 -6.00 8.50 2.35
N TYR A 220 -6.15 7.46 3.18
CA TYR A 220 -6.28 7.63 4.63
C TYR A 220 -5.06 8.31 5.25
N ALA A 221 -3.86 7.98 4.79
CA ALA A 221 -2.64 8.65 5.24
C ALA A 221 -2.70 10.17 5.02
N VAL A 222 -3.09 10.57 3.80
CA VAL A 222 -3.25 11.99 3.44
C VAL A 222 -4.35 12.66 4.27
N ARG A 223 -5.53 12.01 4.36
CA ARG A 223 -6.67 12.51 5.16
C ARG A 223 -6.27 12.77 6.61
N ARG A 224 -5.53 11.81 7.21
CA ARG A 224 -5.10 11.90 8.61
C ARG A 224 -4.13 13.06 8.81
N LEU A 225 -3.12 13.22 7.96
CA LEU A 225 -2.17 14.32 8.07
C LEU A 225 -2.85 15.69 7.93
N LEU A 226 -3.76 15.85 6.94
CA LEU A 226 -4.51 17.08 6.75
C LEU A 226 -5.43 17.38 7.96
N ALA A 227 -6.07 16.36 8.54
CA ALA A 227 -6.92 16.49 9.72
C ALA A 227 -6.12 16.79 11.00
N GLU A 228 -4.86 16.36 11.07
CA GLU A 228 -3.93 16.63 12.18
C GLU A 228 -3.19 17.98 12.06
N GLY A 229 -3.55 18.81 11.07
CA GLY A 229 -3.07 20.19 10.96
C GLY A 229 -1.93 20.40 9.97
N VAL A 230 -1.51 19.40 9.21
CA VAL A 230 -0.60 19.60 8.07
C VAL A 230 -1.34 20.43 7.01
N ARG A 231 -0.74 21.53 6.56
CA ARG A 231 -1.39 22.43 5.60
C ARG A 231 -1.34 21.88 4.18
N HIS A 232 -0.18 21.37 3.76
CA HIS A 232 0.05 20.85 2.43
C HIS A 232 0.67 19.47 2.49
N VAL A 233 0.12 18.53 1.76
CA VAL A 233 0.65 17.16 1.61
C VAL A 233 1.08 16.93 0.17
N THR A 234 2.28 16.41 -0.02
CA THR A 234 2.73 15.88 -1.31
C THR A 234 2.71 14.36 -1.25
N TYR A 235 1.80 13.73 -1.98
CA TYR A 235 1.78 12.28 -2.17
C TYR A 235 2.66 11.89 -3.35
N VAL A 236 3.50 10.87 -3.17
CA VAL A 236 4.34 10.31 -4.24
C VAL A 236 4.07 8.82 -4.36
N GLY A 237 3.70 8.35 -5.55
CA GLY A 237 3.38 6.94 -5.81
C GLY A 237 3.52 6.58 -7.28
N ASP A 238 3.59 5.28 -7.58
CA ASP A 238 3.74 4.74 -8.94
C ASP A 238 2.43 4.21 -9.54
N ALA A 239 1.48 3.77 -8.69
CA ALA A 239 0.28 3.06 -9.12
C ALA A 239 -0.96 3.97 -9.24
N LEU A 240 -0.80 5.13 -9.88
CA LEU A 240 -1.85 6.14 -10.12
C LEU A 240 -2.65 5.88 -11.42
N TYR A 241 -2.59 4.69 -11.97
CA TYR A 241 -3.33 4.26 -13.16
C TYR A 241 -4.64 3.52 -12.77
N PRO A 242 -5.63 3.43 -13.68
CA PRO A 242 -6.90 2.76 -13.39
C PRO A 242 -6.71 1.34 -12.85
N GLY A 243 -7.23 1.09 -11.64
CA GLY A 243 -7.07 -0.19 -10.92
C GLY A 243 -5.84 -0.27 -10.01
N GLY A 244 -4.91 0.68 -10.08
CA GLY A 244 -3.80 0.79 -9.13
C GLY A 244 -4.27 1.18 -7.73
N ASN A 245 -3.48 0.86 -6.73
CA ASN A 245 -3.85 1.09 -5.33
C ASN A 245 -3.64 2.54 -4.86
N ASP A 246 -2.94 3.38 -5.66
CA ASP A 246 -2.78 4.81 -5.39
C ASP A 246 -3.95 5.67 -5.93
N VAL A 247 -4.82 5.09 -6.77
CA VAL A 247 -5.96 5.82 -7.36
C VAL A 247 -6.88 6.43 -6.31
N ALA A 248 -7.03 5.79 -5.14
CA ALA A 248 -7.80 6.34 -4.04
C ALA A 248 -7.32 7.73 -3.58
N VAL A 249 -6.04 8.06 -3.80
CA VAL A 249 -5.50 9.40 -3.50
C VAL A 249 -5.95 10.43 -4.54
N LEU A 250 -6.09 10.04 -5.81
CA LEU A 250 -6.67 10.89 -6.86
C LEU A 250 -8.15 11.14 -6.62
N ASP A 251 -8.91 10.09 -6.27
CA ASP A 251 -10.34 10.22 -5.92
C ASP A 251 -10.51 11.18 -4.73
N PHE A 252 -9.60 11.10 -3.74
CA PHE A 252 -9.60 12.04 -2.62
C PHE A 252 -9.25 13.46 -3.06
N LEU A 253 -8.22 13.64 -3.89
CA LEU A 253 -7.84 14.96 -4.44
C LEU A 253 -9.05 15.61 -5.15
N ASP A 254 -9.80 14.83 -5.95
CA ASP A 254 -10.98 15.34 -6.65
C ASP A 254 -12.12 15.71 -5.69
N SER A 255 -12.21 15.03 -4.54
CA SER A 255 -13.21 15.31 -3.52
C SER A 255 -12.95 16.58 -2.70
N LEU A 256 -11.71 17.13 -2.72
CA LEU A 256 -11.31 18.28 -1.90
C LEU A 256 -11.94 19.61 -2.34
N GLY A 257 -12.45 19.73 -3.57
CA GLY A 257 -13.06 20.96 -4.04
C GLY A 257 -12.14 22.18 -3.91
N ALA A 258 -12.53 23.17 -3.11
CA ALA A 258 -11.76 24.38 -2.86
C ALA A 258 -10.41 24.11 -2.13
N ASP A 259 -10.34 23.03 -1.38
CA ASP A 259 -9.13 22.62 -0.63
C ASP A 259 -8.13 21.82 -1.49
N ARG A 260 -8.40 21.64 -2.80
CA ARG A 260 -7.56 20.87 -3.72
C ARG A 260 -6.07 21.28 -3.67
N GLY A 261 -5.80 22.57 -3.45
CA GLY A 261 -4.43 23.09 -3.32
C GLY A 261 -3.64 22.54 -2.12
N ARG A 262 -4.31 21.91 -1.16
CA ARG A 262 -3.66 21.28 0.00
C ARG A 262 -3.04 19.91 -0.28
N LEU A 263 -3.36 19.29 -1.43
CA LEU A 263 -2.81 17.99 -1.84
C LEU A 263 -2.17 18.12 -3.22
N LYS A 264 -0.88 17.82 -3.29
CA LYS A 264 -0.15 17.61 -4.54
C LYS A 264 0.07 16.11 -4.72
N VAL A 265 -0.23 15.57 -5.90
CA VAL A 265 0.04 14.17 -6.25
C VAL A 265 1.12 14.13 -7.31
N VAL A 266 2.14 13.31 -7.08
CA VAL A 266 3.29 13.13 -7.98
C VAL A 266 3.37 11.66 -8.37
N GLN A 267 3.20 11.38 -9.65
CA GLN A 267 3.42 10.05 -10.21
C GLN A 267 4.91 9.87 -10.51
N VAL A 268 5.42 8.69 -10.17
CA VAL A 268 6.78 8.25 -10.51
C VAL A 268 6.70 6.95 -11.32
N GLU A 269 7.70 6.69 -12.16
CA GLU A 269 7.81 5.43 -12.90
C GLU A 269 8.63 4.39 -12.12
N GLY A 270 9.39 4.84 -11.13
CA GLY A 270 10.22 3.99 -10.29
C GLY A 270 10.92 4.79 -9.18
N PHE A 271 11.53 4.07 -8.24
CA PHE A 271 12.17 4.67 -7.07
C PHE A 271 13.32 5.64 -7.44
N GLN A 272 13.95 5.48 -8.59
CA GLN A 272 14.97 6.42 -9.09
C GLN A 272 14.39 7.81 -9.37
N ASP A 273 13.11 7.90 -9.78
CA ASP A 273 12.43 9.19 -10.00
C ASP A 273 12.21 9.90 -8.67
N THR A 274 11.77 9.14 -7.65
CA THR A 274 11.65 9.67 -6.29
C THR A 274 13.00 10.15 -5.77
N LEU A 275 14.07 9.40 -6.00
CA LEU A 275 15.41 9.81 -5.58
C LEU A 275 15.84 11.12 -6.25
N ARG A 276 15.55 11.29 -7.56
CA ARG A 276 15.79 12.55 -8.29
C ARG A 276 14.95 13.69 -7.72
N LEU A 277 13.67 13.45 -7.42
CA LEU A 277 12.77 14.43 -6.82
C LEU A 277 13.30 14.94 -5.47
N LEU A 278 13.72 14.03 -4.58
CA LEU A 278 14.23 14.37 -3.26
C LEU A 278 15.55 15.14 -3.33
N ARG A 279 16.45 14.76 -4.23
CA ARG A 279 17.72 15.46 -4.45
C ARG A 279 17.53 16.87 -5.01
N ALA A 280 16.58 17.06 -5.93
CA ALA A 280 16.26 18.37 -6.48
C ALA A 280 15.67 19.33 -5.42
N GLY A 281 14.78 18.83 -4.55
CA GLY A 281 14.21 19.59 -3.44
C GLY A 281 15.23 19.98 -2.36
N SER A 282 16.25 19.17 -2.15
CA SER A 282 17.35 19.46 -1.21
C SER A 282 18.33 20.53 -1.73
N SER A 283 18.31 20.82 -3.03
CA SER A 283 19.22 21.77 -3.69
C SER A 283 18.66 23.19 -3.79
N ALA A 284 17.43 23.44 -3.35
CA ALA A 284 16.87 24.80 -3.34
C ALA A 284 17.57 25.65 -2.26
N PRO A 285 18.12 26.84 -2.58
CA PRO A 285 18.73 27.69 -1.58
C PRO A 285 17.69 28.07 -0.53
N ARG A 286 18.08 27.98 0.76
CA ARG A 286 17.28 28.51 1.87
C ARG A 286 17.21 30.03 1.68
N THR A 287 16.06 30.54 1.27
CA THR A 287 15.74 32.00 1.27
C THR A 287 15.30 32.45 2.66
#